data_7e3a1a5bbf33be660c96230832c7f22a
#
_entry.id   7e3a1a5bbf33be660c96230832c7f22a
#
_cell.length_a   1.000
_cell.length_b   1.000
_cell.length_c   1.000
_cell.angle_alpha   90.00
_cell.angle_beta   90.00
_cell.angle_gamma   90.00
#
_symmetry.space_group_name_H-M   'P 1'
#
loop_
_entity.id
_entity.type
_entity.pdbx_description
1 polymer ?
#
loop_
_entity_poly.entity_id
_entity_poly.type
_entity_poly.pdbx_seq_one_letter_code
_entity_poly.pdbx_strand_id
1 'polypeptide(L)'
;MSKKILIANRGEIALRALRACRELGLKTVSVYSEIDKDLKHLKFSDETVCIGPAIPAESYLNVPSILSAAELTEVDAIYPGYGFLAENPDFAEQCDKSGFKFIGPNSDTIRKMGDKITAKAFVSKFNIPIVPGYSDDLPEDDEQLKTIVNNIGYPCLLYTSDAADE
;
A
#
# COMPACT_ATOMS: atom_id res chain seq x y z
N MET A 1 -26.42 -7.63 10.35
CA MET A 1 -25.99 -6.24 10.12
C MET A 1 -25.22 -6.19 8.81
N SER A 2 -25.40 -5.13 8.02
CA SER A 2 -24.59 -4.91 6.81
C SER A 2 -23.14 -4.60 7.23
N LYS A 3 -22.15 -5.25 6.60
CA LYS A 3 -20.74 -4.95 6.87
C LYS A 3 -20.40 -3.53 6.45
N LYS A 4 -19.52 -2.89 7.21
CA LYS A 4 -19.06 -1.52 6.98
C LYS A 4 -17.56 -1.50 6.68
N ILE A 5 -17.18 -0.78 5.63
CA ILE A 5 -15.81 -0.72 5.13
C ILE A 5 -15.28 0.71 5.22
N LEU A 6 -14.12 0.89 5.88
CA LEU A 6 -13.38 2.14 5.81
C LEU A 6 -12.48 2.13 4.56
N ILE A 7 -12.56 3.19 3.78
CA ILE A 7 -11.74 3.39 2.58
C ILE A 7 -10.59 4.32 2.94
N ALA A 8 -9.39 3.73 3.16
CA ALA A 8 -8.18 4.43 3.55
C ALA A 8 -7.42 4.97 2.33
N ASN A 9 -8.12 5.69 1.47
CA ASN A 9 -7.56 6.29 0.26
C ASN A 9 -8.42 7.48 -0.19
N ARG A 10 -8.04 8.13 -1.29
CA ARG A 10 -8.68 9.35 -1.81
C ARG A 10 -8.94 9.28 -3.32
N GLY A 11 -9.62 10.31 -3.83
CA GLY A 11 -9.75 10.53 -5.27
C GLY A 11 -10.47 9.41 -6.01
N GLU A 12 -9.91 9.03 -7.15
CA GLU A 12 -10.50 8.01 -8.03
C GLU A 12 -10.43 6.61 -7.43
N ILE A 13 -9.39 6.30 -6.65
CA ILE A 13 -9.23 5.02 -5.96
C ILE A 13 -10.38 4.81 -4.98
N ALA A 14 -10.64 5.82 -4.13
CA ALA A 14 -11.75 5.79 -3.19
C ALA A 14 -13.09 5.69 -3.92
N LEU A 15 -13.29 6.44 -5.00
CA LEU A 15 -14.52 6.38 -5.79
C LEU A 15 -14.76 4.99 -6.40
N ARG A 16 -13.69 4.32 -6.86
CA ARG A 16 -13.79 2.95 -7.38
C ARG A 16 -14.23 1.95 -6.31
N ALA A 17 -13.65 2.07 -5.09
CA ALA A 17 -14.03 1.24 -3.96
C ALA A 17 -15.48 1.47 -3.53
N LEU A 18 -15.92 2.73 -3.44
CA LEU A 18 -17.30 3.10 -3.10
C LEU A 18 -18.31 2.49 -4.06
N ARG A 19 -18.02 2.47 -5.36
CA ARG A 19 -18.89 1.82 -6.36
C ARG A 19 -19.02 0.32 -6.10
N ALA A 20 -17.90 -0.37 -5.87
CA ALA A 20 -17.91 -1.79 -5.55
C ALA A 20 -18.67 -2.10 -4.25
N CYS A 21 -18.46 -1.29 -3.20
CA CYS A 21 -19.18 -1.44 -1.94
C CYS A 21 -20.70 -1.27 -2.14
N ARG A 22 -21.12 -0.29 -2.94
CA ARG A 22 -22.53 -0.07 -3.25
C ARG A 22 -23.15 -1.27 -4.00
N GLU A 23 -22.45 -1.81 -5.00
CA GLU A 23 -22.91 -3.00 -5.75
C GLU A 23 -23.07 -4.23 -4.83
N LEU A 24 -22.21 -4.33 -3.79
CA LEU A 24 -22.24 -5.41 -2.81
C LEU A 24 -23.18 -5.14 -1.61
N GLY A 25 -23.85 -3.99 -1.56
CA GLY A 25 -24.73 -3.62 -0.45
C GLY A 25 -24.00 -3.37 0.86
N LEU A 26 -22.71 -2.97 0.80
CA LEU A 26 -21.88 -2.67 1.96
C LEU A 26 -21.98 -1.19 2.34
N LYS A 27 -21.91 -0.90 3.64
CA LYS A 27 -21.78 0.47 4.14
C LYS A 27 -20.34 0.97 4.02
N THR A 28 -20.17 2.27 3.90
CA THR A 28 -18.86 2.86 3.61
C THR A 28 -18.54 4.05 4.51
N VAL A 29 -17.29 4.12 4.94
CA VAL A 29 -16.68 5.29 5.58
C VAL A 29 -15.52 5.73 4.71
N SER A 30 -15.51 6.99 4.27
CA SER A 30 -14.35 7.58 3.57
C SER A 30 -13.59 8.50 4.51
N VAL A 31 -12.27 8.34 4.53
CA VAL A 31 -11.39 9.29 5.21
C VAL A 31 -10.96 10.41 4.27
N TYR A 32 -10.64 11.57 4.82
CA TYR A 32 -10.13 12.71 4.04
C TYR A 32 -9.23 13.61 4.88
N SER A 33 -8.25 14.26 4.23
CA SER A 33 -7.49 15.36 4.83
C SER A 33 -8.24 16.67 4.66
N GLU A 34 -7.94 17.69 5.47
CA GLU A 34 -8.63 19.00 5.44
C GLU A 34 -8.73 19.61 4.03
N ILE A 35 -7.68 19.48 3.21
CA ILE A 35 -7.66 20.01 1.85
C ILE A 35 -8.59 19.24 0.90
N ASP A 36 -8.89 17.99 1.22
CA ASP A 36 -9.66 17.07 0.39
C ASP A 36 -11.17 17.06 0.72
N LYS A 37 -11.63 17.90 1.64
CA LYS A 37 -13.00 17.94 2.15
C LYS A 37 -14.10 18.09 1.08
N ASP A 38 -13.76 18.64 -0.08
CA ASP A 38 -14.70 18.87 -1.18
C ASP A 38 -14.58 17.82 -2.31
N LEU A 39 -13.75 16.80 -2.14
CA LEU A 39 -13.55 15.79 -3.16
C LEU A 39 -14.82 14.98 -3.44
N LYS A 40 -15.00 14.66 -4.71
CA LYS A 40 -16.23 14.03 -5.23
C LYS A 40 -16.59 12.72 -4.53
N HIS A 41 -15.60 11.89 -4.20
CA HIS A 41 -15.84 10.58 -3.60
C HIS A 41 -16.57 10.67 -2.25
N LEU A 42 -16.33 11.71 -1.45
CA LEU A 42 -16.97 11.90 -0.15
C LEU A 42 -18.50 11.97 -0.25
N LYS A 43 -19.03 12.50 -1.37
CA LYS A 43 -20.47 12.61 -1.62
C LYS A 43 -21.16 11.26 -1.85
N PHE A 44 -20.39 10.20 -2.07
CA PHE A 44 -20.91 8.85 -2.33
C PHE A 44 -20.69 7.89 -1.16
N SER A 45 -20.04 8.35 -0.10
CA SER A 45 -19.83 7.59 1.13
C SER A 45 -21.03 7.74 2.07
N ASP A 46 -21.31 6.71 2.87
CA ASP A 46 -22.35 6.80 3.92
C ASP A 46 -21.89 7.69 5.08
N GLU A 47 -20.62 7.61 5.44
CA GLU A 47 -19.97 8.41 6.49
C GLU A 47 -18.62 8.94 6.01
N THR A 48 -18.16 10.05 6.60
CA THR A 48 -16.86 10.64 6.28
C THR A 48 -16.15 11.10 7.54
N VAL A 49 -14.83 10.92 7.61
CA VAL A 49 -14.01 11.31 8.76
C VAL A 49 -12.79 12.09 8.29
N CYS A 50 -12.59 13.27 8.86
CA CYS A 50 -11.34 14.01 8.67
C CYS A 50 -10.23 13.38 9.50
N ILE A 51 -9.12 13.01 8.87
CA ILE A 51 -8.00 12.31 9.52
C ILE A 51 -6.77 13.18 9.74
N GLY A 52 -6.83 14.48 9.43
CA GLY A 52 -5.74 15.42 9.67
C GLY A 52 -5.55 16.46 8.57
N PRO A 53 -4.43 17.21 8.65
CA PRO A 53 -4.12 18.30 7.72
C PRO A 53 -3.78 17.79 6.31
N ALA A 54 -3.40 18.72 5.43
CA ALA A 54 -3.04 18.43 4.03
C ALA A 54 -1.81 17.52 3.87
N ILE A 55 -0.90 17.53 4.85
CA ILE A 55 0.36 16.77 4.82
C ILE A 55 0.06 15.27 4.93
N PRO A 56 0.44 14.42 3.93
CA PRO A 56 0.14 13.00 3.95
C PRO A 56 0.65 12.26 5.19
N ALA A 57 1.85 12.59 5.68
CA ALA A 57 2.43 12.00 6.89
C ALA A 57 1.57 12.24 8.16
N GLU A 58 0.78 13.31 8.17
CA GLU A 58 -0.10 13.67 9.28
C GLU A 58 -1.57 13.28 9.03
N SER A 59 -1.88 12.68 7.88
CA SER A 59 -3.22 12.26 7.48
C SER A 59 -3.25 10.84 6.89
N TYR A 60 -3.13 10.69 5.58
CA TYR A 60 -3.26 9.38 4.88
C TYR A 60 -2.18 8.36 5.22
N LEU A 61 -1.00 8.78 5.67
CA LEU A 61 0.09 7.92 6.16
C LEU A 61 0.12 7.82 7.70
N ASN A 62 -0.80 8.50 8.39
CA ASN A 62 -0.91 8.46 9.84
C ASN A 62 -1.77 7.25 10.26
N VAL A 63 -1.12 6.13 10.53
CA VAL A 63 -1.79 4.89 10.94
C VAL A 63 -2.70 5.07 12.15
N PRO A 64 -2.27 5.72 13.26
CA PRO A 64 -3.15 5.99 14.40
C PRO A 64 -4.44 6.73 14.04
N SER A 65 -4.38 7.74 13.17
CA SER A 65 -5.57 8.50 12.76
C SER A 65 -6.55 7.64 11.96
N ILE A 66 -6.03 6.76 11.09
CA ILE A 66 -6.87 5.84 10.30
C ILE A 66 -7.52 4.79 11.19
N LEU A 67 -6.77 4.17 12.11
CA LEU A 67 -7.32 3.17 13.04
C LEU A 67 -8.33 3.79 13.99
N SER A 68 -8.09 5.03 14.49
CA SER A 68 -9.07 5.75 15.31
C SER A 68 -10.35 6.04 14.54
N ALA A 69 -10.25 6.44 13.26
CA ALA A 69 -11.43 6.63 12.41
C ALA A 69 -12.20 5.31 12.22
N ALA A 70 -11.49 4.19 12.05
CA ALA A 70 -12.08 2.86 11.92
C ALA A 70 -12.85 2.46 13.19
N GLU A 71 -12.26 2.69 14.36
CA GLU A 71 -12.87 2.39 15.65
C GLU A 71 -14.10 3.27 15.93
N LEU A 72 -13.96 4.58 15.77
CA LEU A 72 -15.05 5.54 15.97
C LEU A 72 -16.27 5.28 15.09
N THR A 73 -16.06 4.74 13.91
CA THR A 73 -17.12 4.43 12.94
C THR A 73 -17.53 2.97 12.94
N GLU A 74 -16.99 2.14 13.83
CA GLU A 74 -17.33 0.73 14.01
C GLU A 74 -17.29 -0.06 12.69
N VAL A 75 -16.21 0.05 11.94
CA VAL A 75 -16.07 -0.68 10.67
C VAL A 75 -15.60 -2.12 10.90
N ASP A 76 -15.98 -3.01 9.99
CA ASP A 76 -15.54 -4.41 10.01
C ASP A 76 -14.19 -4.62 9.29
N ALA A 77 -13.88 -3.75 8.33
CA ALA A 77 -12.69 -3.90 7.49
C ALA A 77 -12.17 -2.56 6.97
N ILE A 78 -10.90 -2.56 6.58
CA ILE A 78 -10.20 -1.41 6.01
C ILE A 78 -9.72 -1.76 4.61
N TYR A 79 -10.11 -0.94 3.62
CA TYR A 79 -9.66 -1.02 2.23
C TYR A 79 -8.62 0.06 1.95
N PRO A 80 -7.35 -0.30 1.75
CA PRO A 80 -6.28 0.68 1.53
C PRO A 80 -6.17 1.13 0.06
N GLY A 81 -6.72 0.36 -0.89
CA GLY A 81 -6.54 0.60 -2.32
C GLY A 81 -5.13 0.27 -2.81
N TYR A 82 -4.47 1.21 -3.46
CA TYR A 82 -3.06 1.19 -3.82
C TYR A 82 -2.38 2.50 -3.42
N GLY A 83 -1.04 2.51 -3.28
CA GLY A 83 -0.30 3.64 -2.73
C GLY A 83 -0.56 3.85 -1.23
N PHE A 84 -0.10 4.96 -0.67
CA PHE A 84 -0.19 5.25 0.77
C PHE A 84 0.21 4.06 1.65
N LEU A 85 -0.72 3.50 2.40
CA LEU A 85 -0.48 2.39 3.32
C LEU A 85 -0.82 1.00 2.73
N ALA A 86 -1.18 0.92 1.44
CA ALA A 86 -1.58 -0.34 0.81
C ALA A 86 -0.47 -1.40 0.81
N GLU A 87 0.79 -0.96 0.70
CA GLU A 87 1.97 -1.82 0.67
C GLU A 87 2.76 -1.79 1.99
N ASN A 88 2.16 -1.22 3.04
CA ASN A 88 2.78 -1.15 4.35
C ASN A 88 2.43 -2.40 5.19
N PRO A 89 3.40 -3.31 5.44
CA PRO A 89 3.15 -4.55 6.17
C PRO A 89 2.79 -4.30 7.64
N ASP A 90 3.34 -3.25 8.25
CA ASP A 90 3.09 -2.94 9.65
C ASP A 90 1.67 -2.38 9.85
N PHE A 91 1.15 -1.64 8.87
CA PHE A 91 -0.25 -1.21 8.85
C PHE A 91 -1.21 -2.39 8.74
N ALA A 92 -0.93 -3.33 7.82
CA ALA A 92 -1.74 -4.54 7.68
C ALA A 92 -1.78 -5.34 8.98
N GLU A 93 -0.61 -5.51 9.63
CA GLU A 93 -0.51 -6.19 10.92
C GLU A 93 -1.26 -5.46 12.05
N GLN A 94 -1.18 -4.12 12.08
CA GLN A 94 -1.91 -3.32 13.07
C GLN A 94 -3.42 -3.38 12.87
N CYS A 95 -3.91 -3.40 11.62
CA CYS A 95 -5.34 -3.62 11.35
C CYS A 95 -5.81 -4.94 11.96
N ASP A 96 -5.10 -6.05 11.71
CA ASP A 96 -5.45 -7.37 12.23
C ASP A 96 -5.40 -7.40 13.76
N LYS A 97 -4.36 -6.82 14.39
CA LYS A 97 -4.24 -6.71 15.85
C LYS A 97 -5.34 -5.87 16.49
N SER A 98 -5.86 -4.89 15.77
CA SER A 98 -6.98 -4.04 16.23
C SER A 98 -8.36 -4.64 15.93
N GLY A 99 -8.41 -5.85 15.35
CA GLY A 99 -9.66 -6.55 15.06
C GLY A 99 -10.33 -6.14 13.74
N PHE A 100 -9.68 -5.32 12.93
CA PHE A 100 -10.16 -4.94 11.60
C PHE A 100 -9.58 -5.87 10.52
N LYS A 101 -10.43 -6.33 9.62
CA LYS A 101 -9.93 -7.08 8.46
C LYS A 101 -9.25 -6.14 7.47
N PHE A 102 -7.97 -6.32 7.26
CA PHE A 102 -7.27 -5.67 6.14
C PHE A 102 -7.71 -6.29 4.81
N ILE A 103 -8.23 -5.48 3.87
CA ILE A 103 -8.63 -5.95 2.55
C ILE A 103 -7.42 -5.88 1.61
N GLY A 104 -6.64 -6.93 1.63
CA GLY A 104 -5.38 -7.07 0.90
C GLY A 104 -4.65 -8.35 1.28
N PRO A 105 -3.40 -8.53 0.84
CA PRO A 105 -2.54 -9.61 1.28
C PRO A 105 -2.25 -9.50 2.79
N ASN A 106 -1.85 -10.60 3.42
CA ASN A 106 -1.39 -10.53 4.81
C ASN A 106 -0.04 -9.81 4.91
N SER A 107 0.31 -9.33 6.11
CA SER A 107 1.53 -8.56 6.37
C SER A 107 2.81 -9.27 5.95
N ASP A 108 2.89 -10.60 6.15
CA ASP A 108 4.06 -11.39 5.73
C ASP A 108 4.21 -11.43 4.21
N THR A 109 3.11 -11.52 3.48
CA THR A 109 3.12 -11.48 2.01
C THR A 109 3.55 -10.11 1.51
N ILE A 110 3.01 -9.04 2.10
CA ILE A 110 3.40 -7.66 1.74
C ILE A 110 4.90 -7.47 1.99
N ARG A 111 5.40 -7.88 3.15
CA ARG A 111 6.83 -7.76 3.50
C ARG A 111 7.75 -8.53 2.55
N LYS A 112 7.36 -9.74 2.13
CA LYS A 112 8.14 -10.56 1.19
C LYS A 112 8.13 -10.03 -0.24
N MET A 113 7.02 -9.42 -0.66
CA MET A 113 6.83 -8.99 -2.05
C MET A 113 7.11 -7.50 -2.26
N GLY A 114 7.15 -6.71 -1.18
CA GLY A 114 7.42 -5.27 -1.23
C GLY A 114 8.88 -4.92 -1.53
N ASP A 115 9.82 -5.78 -1.10
CA ASP A 115 11.24 -5.62 -1.43
C ASP A 115 11.58 -6.40 -2.71
N LYS A 116 12.15 -5.73 -3.72
CA LYS A 116 12.45 -6.31 -5.04
C LYS A 116 13.46 -7.46 -4.98
N ILE A 117 14.48 -7.35 -4.14
CA ILE A 117 15.53 -8.36 -3.98
C ILE A 117 14.92 -9.61 -3.34
N THR A 118 14.22 -9.43 -2.23
CA THR A 118 13.54 -10.50 -1.50
C THR A 118 12.48 -11.18 -2.38
N ALA A 119 11.69 -10.41 -3.11
CA ALA A 119 10.68 -10.94 -4.03
C ALA A 119 11.31 -11.80 -5.14
N LYS A 120 12.36 -11.33 -5.79
CA LYS A 120 13.10 -12.08 -6.81
C LYS A 120 13.69 -13.37 -6.24
N ALA A 121 14.36 -13.31 -5.09
CA ALA A 121 14.91 -14.47 -4.40
C ALA A 121 13.84 -15.47 -3.97
N PHE A 122 12.64 -14.98 -3.62
CA PHE A 122 11.52 -15.85 -3.26
C PHE A 122 10.94 -16.56 -4.48
N VAL A 123 10.60 -15.85 -5.54
CA VAL A 123 9.93 -16.44 -6.71
C VAL A 123 10.85 -17.34 -7.53
N SER A 124 12.18 -17.10 -7.51
CA SER A 124 13.16 -17.95 -8.20
C SER A 124 13.15 -19.40 -7.69
N LYS A 125 12.80 -19.61 -6.41
CA LYS A 125 12.68 -20.96 -5.81
C LYS A 125 11.57 -21.82 -6.44
N PHE A 126 10.65 -21.18 -7.14
CA PHE A 126 9.53 -21.84 -7.82
C PHE A 126 9.72 -21.93 -9.34
N ASN A 127 10.96 -21.75 -9.82
CA ASN A 127 11.29 -21.72 -11.25
C ASN A 127 10.48 -20.69 -12.06
N ILE A 128 10.05 -19.60 -11.44
CA ILE A 128 9.39 -18.51 -12.14
C ILE A 128 10.46 -17.68 -12.84
N PRO A 129 10.32 -17.40 -14.15
CA PRO A 129 11.28 -16.55 -14.87
C PRO A 129 11.38 -15.17 -14.23
N ILE A 130 12.60 -14.72 -13.97
CA ILE A 130 12.88 -13.40 -13.42
C ILE A 130 13.77 -12.62 -14.39
N VAL A 131 13.66 -11.30 -14.37
CA VAL A 131 14.58 -10.44 -15.10
C VAL A 131 15.98 -10.61 -14.51
N PRO A 132 17.02 -10.88 -15.32
CA PRO A 132 18.41 -10.99 -14.85
C PRO A 132 18.80 -9.73 -14.05
N GLY A 133 19.60 -9.90 -13.02
CA GLY A 133 20.05 -8.79 -12.18
C GLY A 133 20.95 -9.25 -11.06
N TYR A 134 21.58 -8.32 -10.39
CA TYR A 134 22.40 -8.53 -9.21
C TYR A 134 21.61 -8.15 -7.96
N SER A 135 21.71 -8.96 -6.92
CA SER A 135 20.85 -8.83 -5.73
C SER A 135 21.63 -8.64 -4.42
N ASP A 136 22.97 -8.68 -4.50
CA ASP A 136 23.83 -8.42 -3.36
C ASP A 136 24.28 -6.95 -3.34
N ASP A 137 24.93 -6.52 -2.26
CA ASP A 137 25.50 -5.19 -2.18
C ASP A 137 26.51 -4.97 -3.31
N LEU A 138 26.41 -3.82 -3.99
CA LEU A 138 27.29 -3.49 -5.10
C LEU A 138 28.71 -3.28 -4.57
N PRO A 139 29.73 -3.88 -5.23
CA PRO A 139 31.11 -3.67 -4.83
C PRO A 139 31.53 -2.22 -5.09
N GLU A 140 32.40 -1.69 -4.24
CA GLU A 140 33.03 -0.37 -4.43
C GLU A 140 34.09 -0.38 -5.56
N ASP A 141 34.55 -1.56 -5.96
CA ASP A 141 35.57 -1.74 -6.99
C ASP A 141 34.97 -1.73 -8.38
N ASP A 142 35.40 -0.79 -9.21
CA ASP A 142 34.94 -0.56 -10.59
C ASP A 142 35.12 -1.79 -11.50
N GLU A 143 36.16 -2.60 -11.34
CA GLU A 143 36.40 -3.78 -12.18
C GLU A 143 35.42 -4.91 -11.83
N GLN A 144 35.12 -5.09 -10.54
CA GLN A 144 34.09 -6.03 -10.11
C GLN A 144 32.71 -5.58 -10.59
N LEU A 145 32.40 -4.29 -10.46
CA LEU A 145 31.16 -3.71 -10.96
C LEU A 145 30.98 -3.92 -12.46
N LYS A 146 32.03 -3.64 -13.27
CA LYS A 146 32.02 -3.92 -14.71
C LYS A 146 31.75 -5.39 -15.03
N THR A 147 32.36 -6.30 -14.26
CA THR A 147 32.16 -7.74 -14.45
C THR A 147 30.69 -8.14 -14.21
N ILE A 148 30.07 -7.61 -13.14
CA ILE A 148 28.66 -7.84 -12.81
C ILE A 148 27.76 -7.31 -13.94
N VAL A 149 27.99 -6.08 -14.36
CA VAL A 149 27.18 -5.43 -15.41
C VAL A 149 27.31 -6.16 -16.75
N ASN A 150 28.52 -6.60 -17.11
CA ASN A 150 28.73 -7.39 -18.33
C ASN A 150 28.02 -8.76 -18.29
N ASN A 151 27.93 -9.38 -17.11
CA ASN A 151 27.20 -10.65 -16.93
C ASN A 151 25.67 -10.47 -17.04
N ILE A 152 25.14 -9.31 -16.65
CA ILE A 152 23.74 -8.98 -16.79
C ILE A 152 23.40 -8.64 -18.25
N GLY A 153 24.31 -7.93 -18.93
CA GLY A 153 24.17 -7.43 -20.29
C GLY A 153 23.66 -5.98 -20.36
N TYR A 154 23.90 -5.36 -21.50
CA TYR A 154 23.46 -3.99 -21.79
C TYR A 154 22.25 -3.97 -22.73
N PRO A 155 21.33 -2.95 -22.59
CA PRO A 155 21.29 -1.93 -21.55
C PRO A 155 20.80 -2.50 -20.21
N CYS A 156 21.34 -1.99 -19.08
CA CYS A 156 20.90 -2.34 -17.74
C CYS A 156 20.64 -1.06 -16.92
N LEU A 157 19.86 -1.20 -15.86
CA LEU A 157 19.56 -0.14 -14.90
C LEU A 157 20.29 -0.39 -13.59
N LEU A 158 20.92 0.66 -13.09
CA LEU A 158 21.47 0.71 -11.73
C LEU A 158 20.61 1.68 -10.91
N TYR A 159 20.05 1.21 -9.82
CA TYR A 159 19.21 2.03 -8.95
C TYR A 159 19.32 1.56 -7.49
N THR A 160 19.07 2.45 -6.55
CA THR A 160 18.92 2.11 -5.14
C THR A 160 17.52 1.52 -4.89
N SER A 161 17.33 0.85 -3.76
CA SER A 161 16.02 0.28 -3.37
C SER A 161 14.92 1.34 -3.31
N ASP A 162 15.27 2.59 -3.02
CA ASP A 162 14.33 3.70 -2.84
C ASP A 162 13.96 4.42 -4.15
N ALA A 163 14.73 4.19 -5.22
CA ALA A 163 14.52 4.85 -6.52
C ALA A 163 13.24 4.43 -7.26
N ALA A 164 12.45 3.51 -6.69
CA ALA A 164 11.19 3.07 -7.26
C ALA A 164 9.97 3.77 -6.63
N ASP A 165 10.19 4.55 -5.57
CA ASP A 165 9.15 5.23 -4.79
C ASP A 165 9.13 6.75 -5.04
N GLU A 166 9.97 7.25 -5.99
CA GLU A 166 10.02 8.65 -6.43
C GLU A 166 9.18 8.91 -7.69
#